data_3fc248d9e0c4319c72f7d1b719aebb86
#
_entry.id   3fc248d9e0c4319c72f7d1b719aebb86
#
_cell.length_a   1.000
_cell.length_b   1.000
_cell.length_c   1.000
_cell.angle_alpha   90.00
_cell.angle_beta   90.00
_cell.angle_gamma   90.00
#
_symmetry.space_group_name_H-M   'P 1'
#
loop_
_entity.id
_entity.type
_entity.pdbx_description
1 polymer ?
#
loop_
_entity_poly.entity_id
_entity_poly.type
_entity_poly.pdbx_seq_one_letter_code
_entity_poly.pdbx_strand_id
1 'polypeptide(L)'
;MQPVSAMHCSICCKMGKQERHLEKKQKPYFPMFVDLSEKQILCIGGGTIASRRIRTLTKFTDHLIVMAPEICEEMRELLRQFPIMWIQKKLKAEEVIAIGNVIHEKSAEINACEKMDLNFQDIYMVLVATNDHELNHAIVKACKKRGVLVNTCDDKSQCDFYFPAVTEVDGIVIGLNSGGKDPKKVREVRKKIEKMKC
;
A
#
# COMPACT_ATOMS: atom_id res chain seq x y z
N MET A 1 -71.09 -22.20 -19.78
CA MET A 1 -69.70 -21.70 -19.66
C MET A 1 -69.26 -21.98 -18.21
N GLN A 2 -68.50 -23.05 -17.99
CA GLN A 2 -67.95 -23.40 -16.69
C GLN A 2 -66.48 -22.91 -16.59
N PRO A 3 -66.00 -22.40 -15.44
CA PRO A 3 -64.62 -22.00 -15.30
C PRO A 3 -63.71 -23.20 -15.05
N VAL A 4 -62.58 -23.24 -15.75
CA VAL A 4 -61.52 -24.26 -15.64
C VAL A 4 -60.82 -24.13 -14.28
N SER A 5 -60.85 -25.24 -13.55
CA SER A 5 -60.16 -25.44 -12.28
C SER A 5 -58.63 -25.29 -12.43
N ALA A 6 -58.03 -24.44 -11.60
CA ALA A 6 -56.61 -24.33 -11.48
C ALA A 6 -56.01 -25.54 -10.74
N MET A 7 -55.36 -26.43 -11.47
CA MET A 7 -54.54 -27.51 -10.90
C MET A 7 -53.34 -26.93 -10.16
N HIS A 8 -53.34 -27.01 -8.82
CA HIS A 8 -52.23 -26.70 -7.97
C HIS A 8 -51.14 -27.77 -8.14
N CYS A 9 -50.03 -27.41 -8.76
CA CYS A 9 -48.87 -28.26 -8.88
C CYS A 9 -48.12 -28.30 -7.54
N SER A 10 -48.34 -29.35 -6.77
CA SER A 10 -47.74 -29.57 -5.45
C SER A 10 -46.25 -30.00 -5.50
N ILE A 11 -45.58 -29.91 -6.65
CA ILE A 11 -44.19 -30.29 -6.82
C ILE A 11 -43.23 -29.08 -6.65
N CYS A 12 -43.75 -27.85 -6.69
CA CYS A 12 -42.91 -26.64 -6.64
C CYS A 12 -42.49 -26.19 -5.23
N CYS A 13 -42.93 -26.86 -4.17
CA CYS A 13 -42.79 -26.35 -2.79
C CYS A 13 -41.73 -27.06 -1.93
N LYS A 14 -40.83 -27.86 -2.53
CA LYS A 14 -39.75 -28.55 -1.79
C LYS A 14 -38.33 -28.32 -2.39
N MET A 15 -38.09 -27.23 -3.04
CA MET A 15 -36.71 -26.81 -3.26
C MET A 15 -36.29 -25.94 -2.07
N GLY A 16 -35.68 -26.59 -1.09
CA GLY A 16 -35.04 -25.91 0.04
C GLY A 16 -34.10 -24.83 -0.51
N LYS A 17 -34.20 -23.65 0.08
CA LYS A 17 -33.23 -22.57 -0.09
C LYS A 17 -31.87 -23.07 0.38
N GLN A 18 -31.18 -23.79 -0.48
CA GLN A 18 -29.75 -23.98 -0.38
C GLN A 18 -29.15 -22.65 -0.80
N GLU A 19 -28.93 -21.76 0.15
CA GLU A 19 -28.10 -20.57 -0.05
C GLU A 19 -26.74 -21.08 -0.48
N ARG A 20 -26.55 -21.14 -1.77
CA ARG A 20 -25.22 -21.27 -2.35
C ARG A 20 -24.48 -20.00 -1.96
N HIS A 21 -23.69 -20.08 -0.91
CA HIS A 21 -22.57 -19.16 -0.68
C HIS A 21 -21.69 -19.26 -1.93
N LEU A 22 -22.02 -18.49 -2.93
CA LEU A 22 -21.10 -18.18 -4.03
C LEU A 22 -19.96 -17.39 -3.38
N GLU A 23 -18.90 -18.10 -2.98
CA GLU A 23 -17.62 -17.45 -2.69
C GLU A 23 -17.37 -16.51 -3.87
N LYS A 24 -17.46 -15.20 -3.60
CA LYS A 24 -17.13 -14.18 -4.62
C LYS A 24 -15.67 -14.41 -4.98
N LYS A 25 -15.43 -15.12 -6.08
CA LYS A 25 -14.10 -15.39 -6.60
C LYS A 25 -13.46 -14.03 -6.83
N GLN A 26 -12.51 -13.66 -5.96
CA GLN A 26 -11.83 -12.37 -6.02
C GLN A 26 -11.17 -12.26 -7.39
N LYS A 27 -11.57 -11.24 -8.17
CA LYS A 27 -10.95 -10.96 -9.46
C LYS A 27 -9.48 -10.61 -9.26
N PRO A 28 -8.59 -10.97 -10.18
CA PRO A 28 -7.19 -10.57 -10.11
C PRO A 28 -7.06 -9.04 -10.22
N TYR A 29 -6.04 -8.49 -9.56
CA TYR A 29 -5.72 -7.08 -9.69
C TYR A 29 -5.16 -6.79 -11.09
N PHE A 30 -5.58 -5.68 -11.65
CA PHE A 30 -5.06 -5.21 -12.93
C PHE A 30 -3.64 -4.66 -12.74
N PRO A 31 -2.63 -5.17 -13.48
CA PRO A 31 -1.28 -4.63 -13.41
C PRO A 31 -1.23 -3.28 -14.12
N MET A 32 -0.62 -2.29 -13.47
CA MET A 32 -0.47 -0.95 -13.99
C MET A 32 0.93 -0.44 -13.69
N PHE A 33 1.57 0.21 -14.66
CA PHE A 33 2.80 0.97 -14.47
C PHE A 33 2.45 2.43 -14.29
N VAL A 34 3.07 3.06 -13.31
CA VAL A 34 2.82 4.46 -12.93
C VAL A 34 4.11 5.22 -13.00
N ASP A 35 4.12 6.37 -13.65
CA ASP A 35 5.23 7.30 -13.56
C ASP A 35 5.26 7.96 -12.18
N LEU A 36 6.32 7.67 -11.44
CA LEU A 36 6.54 8.18 -10.09
C LEU A 36 7.64 9.25 -10.03
N SER A 37 8.25 9.63 -11.15
CA SER A 37 9.42 10.51 -11.19
C SER A 37 9.23 11.80 -10.41
N GLU A 38 8.07 12.44 -10.56
CA GLU A 38 7.71 13.69 -9.87
C GLU A 38 6.69 13.48 -8.71
N LYS A 39 6.52 12.23 -8.26
CA LYS A 39 5.51 11.91 -7.24
C LYS A 39 6.11 11.78 -5.86
N GLN A 40 5.58 12.55 -4.92
CA GLN A 40 5.98 12.49 -3.53
C GLN A 40 5.35 11.26 -2.84
N ILE A 41 6.19 10.45 -2.19
CA ILE A 41 5.77 9.22 -1.51
C ILE A 41 6.19 9.28 -0.05
N LEU A 42 5.22 9.09 0.84
CA LEU A 42 5.43 9.06 2.27
C LEU A 42 5.43 7.62 2.79
N CYS A 43 6.49 7.21 3.47
CA CYS A 43 6.57 5.95 4.20
C CYS A 43 6.50 6.23 5.71
N ILE A 44 5.49 5.68 6.38
CA ILE A 44 5.34 5.79 7.83
C ILE A 44 5.80 4.47 8.46
N GLY A 45 6.92 4.54 9.19
CA GLY A 45 7.63 3.38 9.74
C GLY A 45 9.09 3.32 9.25
N GLY A 46 10.00 2.88 10.12
CA GLY A 46 11.45 2.85 9.87
C GLY A 46 12.07 1.45 9.92
N GLY A 47 11.24 0.40 9.97
CA GLY A 47 11.70 -0.99 10.09
C GLY A 47 12.07 -1.66 8.77
N THR A 48 12.35 -2.96 8.83
CA THR A 48 12.81 -3.79 7.68
C THR A 48 11.80 -3.84 6.52
N ILE A 49 10.50 -3.79 6.81
CA ILE A 49 9.46 -3.77 5.76
C ILE A 49 9.50 -2.44 5.01
N ALA A 50 9.59 -1.32 5.75
CA ALA A 50 9.71 0.01 5.19
C ALA A 50 10.97 0.12 4.31
N SER A 51 12.15 -0.30 4.82
CA SER A 51 13.42 -0.22 4.09
C SER A 51 13.40 -0.98 2.75
N ARG A 52 12.77 -2.16 2.72
CA ARG A 52 12.62 -2.94 1.46
C ARG A 52 11.77 -2.22 0.43
N ARG A 53 10.68 -1.58 0.86
CA ARG A 53 9.80 -0.80 -0.03
C ARG A 53 10.49 0.44 -0.54
N ILE A 54 11.13 1.19 0.35
CA ILE A 54 11.91 2.38 -0.01
C ILE A 54 13.03 2.01 -1.00
N ARG A 55 13.81 0.97 -0.73
CA ARG A 55 14.84 0.47 -1.66
C ARG A 55 14.29 0.16 -3.06
N THR A 56 13.06 -0.34 -3.15
CA THR A 56 12.45 -0.57 -4.46
C THR A 56 12.09 0.76 -5.14
N LEU A 57 11.56 1.71 -4.36
CA LEU A 57 11.09 3.00 -4.88
C LEU A 57 12.22 3.94 -5.28
N THR A 58 13.43 3.83 -4.71
CA THR A 58 14.60 4.62 -5.14
C THR A 58 14.99 4.42 -6.60
N LYS A 59 14.43 3.41 -7.27
CA LYS A 59 14.60 3.18 -8.71
C LYS A 59 13.63 3.99 -9.57
N PHE A 60 12.60 4.59 -8.98
CA PHE A 60 11.48 5.19 -9.70
C PHE A 60 11.20 6.65 -9.33
N THR A 61 11.72 7.12 -8.20
CA THR A 61 11.56 8.51 -7.75
C THR A 61 12.63 8.89 -6.72
N ASP A 62 12.99 10.16 -6.71
CA ASP A 62 13.84 10.80 -5.71
C ASP A 62 13.02 11.52 -4.61
N HIS A 63 11.69 11.56 -4.74
CA HIS A 63 10.79 12.28 -3.84
C HIS A 63 10.25 11.36 -2.72
N LEU A 64 11.17 10.78 -1.94
CA LEU A 64 10.85 9.84 -0.87
C LEU A 64 10.96 10.49 0.51
N ILE A 65 9.94 10.29 1.32
CA ILE A 65 9.89 10.77 2.70
C ILE A 65 9.66 9.57 3.62
N VAL A 66 10.47 9.45 4.66
CA VAL A 66 10.32 8.46 5.72
C VAL A 66 9.98 9.19 7.01
N MET A 67 8.87 8.82 7.64
CA MET A 67 8.48 9.34 8.95
C MET A 67 8.51 8.21 9.99
N ALA A 68 9.44 8.28 10.93
CA ALA A 68 9.60 7.28 11.98
C ALA A 68 10.43 7.87 13.12
N PRO A 69 10.16 7.51 14.40
CA PRO A 69 10.99 7.94 15.54
C PRO A 69 12.40 7.34 15.48
N GLU A 70 12.49 6.10 14.96
CA GLU A 70 13.72 5.34 14.79
C GLU A 70 13.70 4.60 13.46
N ILE A 71 14.88 4.34 12.91
CA ILE A 71 15.07 3.63 11.66
C ILE A 71 16.08 2.49 11.83
N CYS A 72 15.86 1.37 11.11
CA CYS A 72 16.79 0.24 11.09
C CYS A 72 18.06 0.58 10.30
N GLU A 73 19.10 -0.24 10.45
CA GLU A 73 20.40 0.01 9.78
C GLU A 73 20.28 -0.02 8.25
N GLU A 74 19.44 -0.90 7.70
CA GLU A 74 19.19 -0.93 6.25
C GLU A 74 18.57 0.37 5.74
N MET A 75 17.74 1.04 6.55
CA MET A 75 17.17 2.34 6.19
C MET A 75 18.23 3.45 6.30
N ARG A 76 19.10 3.42 7.32
CA ARG A 76 20.21 4.38 7.46
C ARG A 76 21.13 4.32 6.24
N GLU A 77 21.41 3.11 5.75
CA GLU A 77 22.23 2.93 4.55
C GLU A 77 21.56 3.54 3.31
N LEU A 78 20.24 3.39 3.16
CA LEU A 78 19.50 4.03 2.07
C LEU A 78 19.55 5.56 2.14
N LEU A 79 19.44 6.13 3.34
CA LEU A 79 19.56 7.58 3.56
C LEU A 79 20.95 8.15 3.20
N ARG A 80 22.01 7.33 3.32
CA ARG A 80 23.35 7.73 2.88
C ARG A 80 23.53 7.72 1.37
N GLN A 81 22.78 6.85 0.68
CA GLN A 81 22.96 6.60 -0.77
C GLN A 81 21.97 7.39 -1.65
N PHE A 82 20.80 7.75 -1.12
CA PHE A 82 19.69 8.33 -1.88
C PHE A 82 19.14 9.58 -1.20
N PRO A 83 18.58 10.53 -1.96
CA PRO A 83 18.00 11.77 -1.42
C PRO A 83 16.64 11.51 -0.73
N ILE A 84 16.65 10.73 0.35
CA ILE A 84 15.46 10.40 1.12
C ILE A 84 15.36 11.36 2.31
N MET A 85 14.23 12.05 2.45
CA MET A 85 13.97 12.87 3.61
C MET A 85 13.54 12.00 4.80
N TRP A 86 14.23 12.13 5.94
CA TRP A 86 13.80 11.46 7.16
C TRP A 86 13.26 12.47 8.16
N ILE A 87 12.00 12.30 8.53
CA ILE A 87 11.32 13.04 9.58
C ILE A 87 11.33 12.17 10.84
N GLN A 88 12.18 12.55 11.81
CA GLN A 88 12.31 11.81 13.07
C GLN A 88 11.15 12.19 14.01
N LYS A 89 9.98 11.57 13.75
CA LYS A 89 8.77 11.83 14.54
C LYS A 89 8.02 10.53 14.82
N LYS A 90 7.56 10.36 16.06
CA LYS A 90 6.56 9.35 16.43
C LYS A 90 5.18 9.94 16.18
N LEU A 91 4.46 9.39 15.20
CA LEU A 91 3.10 9.78 14.90
C LEU A 91 2.13 9.08 15.85
N LYS A 92 1.07 9.78 16.29
CA LYS A 92 -0.02 9.22 17.07
C LYS A 92 -1.31 9.19 16.26
N ALA A 93 -2.23 8.27 16.59
CA ALA A 93 -3.48 8.11 15.85
C ALA A 93 -4.34 9.39 15.87
N GLU A 94 -4.33 10.15 16.97
CA GLU A 94 -5.05 11.41 17.09
C GLU A 94 -4.47 12.50 16.17
N GLU A 95 -3.17 12.47 15.95
CA GLU A 95 -2.46 13.44 15.09
C GLU A 95 -2.73 13.21 13.61
N VAL A 96 -3.12 11.98 13.22
CA VAL A 96 -3.40 11.62 11.82
C VAL A 96 -4.56 12.45 11.24
N ILE A 97 -5.54 12.80 12.06
CA ILE A 97 -6.67 13.65 11.66
C ILE A 97 -6.16 15.07 11.33
N ALA A 98 -5.14 15.52 12.03
CA ALA A 98 -4.50 16.82 11.87
C ALA A 98 -3.46 16.88 10.73
N ILE A 99 -2.95 15.75 10.23
CA ILE A 99 -1.95 15.72 9.15
C ILE A 99 -2.43 16.45 7.88
N GLY A 100 -3.74 16.63 7.70
CA GLY A 100 -4.28 17.47 6.63
C GLY A 100 -4.23 18.97 6.89
N ASN A 101 -3.93 19.40 8.15
CA ASN A 101 -3.96 20.80 8.55
C ASN A 101 -2.71 21.26 9.31
N VAL A 102 -1.76 20.39 9.65
CA VAL A 102 -0.81 20.64 10.75
C VAL A 102 0.65 20.37 10.42
N ILE A 103 1.07 20.46 9.17
CA ILE A 103 2.52 20.64 8.95
C ILE A 103 2.87 22.15 8.90
N HIS A 104 2.01 23.00 9.46
CA HIS A 104 2.32 24.40 9.74
C HIS A 104 2.90 24.65 11.14
N GLU A 105 2.92 23.67 12.04
CA GLU A 105 3.53 23.87 13.35
C GLU A 105 5.01 23.47 13.36
N LYS A 106 5.81 24.47 13.69
CA LYS A 106 7.25 24.45 13.93
C LYS A 106 7.71 23.16 14.62
N SER A 107 8.21 22.18 13.87
CA SER A 107 9.11 21.18 14.43
C SER A 107 10.48 21.84 14.59
N ALA A 108 10.76 22.33 15.80
CA ALA A 108 12.11 22.59 16.23
C ALA A 108 12.89 21.28 16.15
N GLU A 109 14.05 21.31 15.45
CA GLU A 109 14.99 20.22 15.22
C GLU A 109 14.78 19.42 13.92
N ILE A 110 14.77 20.11 12.79
CA ILE A 110 15.17 19.53 11.53
C ILE A 110 16.60 19.98 11.29
N ASN A 111 17.54 19.03 11.25
CA ASN A 111 18.90 19.31 10.82
C ASN A 111 18.85 19.92 9.42
N ALA A 112 19.24 21.18 9.40
CA ALA A 112 19.38 22.13 8.33
C ALA A 112 19.47 21.55 6.92
N CYS A 113 18.35 21.50 6.19
CA CYS A 113 18.30 21.87 4.80
C CYS A 113 16.85 22.26 4.49
N GLU A 114 16.65 23.57 4.33
CA GLU A 114 15.46 24.26 3.84
C GLU A 114 14.09 23.80 4.38
N LYS A 115 13.36 24.73 4.97
CA LYS A 115 11.95 24.61 5.36
C LYS A 115 11.12 24.13 4.15
N MET A 116 10.98 22.84 4.00
CA MET A 116 10.02 22.28 3.07
C MET A 116 8.72 22.08 3.84
N ASP A 117 7.74 22.93 3.59
CA ASP A 117 6.37 22.75 4.07
C ASP A 117 5.83 21.47 3.43
N LEU A 118 5.86 20.37 4.18
CA LEU A 118 5.32 19.09 3.71
C LEU A 118 3.80 19.21 3.68
N ASN A 119 3.27 19.56 2.51
CA ASN A 119 1.83 19.59 2.30
C ASN A 119 1.35 18.17 1.97
N PHE A 120 0.49 17.61 2.83
CA PHE A 120 -0.07 16.28 2.60
C PHE A 120 -0.91 16.19 1.32
N GLN A 121 -1.33 17.32 0.77
CA GLN A 121 -2.03 17.40 -0.52
C GLN A 121 -1.11 17.01 -1.70
N ASP A 122 0.20 17.15 -1.53
CA ASP A 122 1.19 16.82 -2.56
C ASP A 122 1.61 15.35 -2.51
N ILE A 123 1.19 14.62 -1.45
CA ILE A 123 1.50 13.20 -1.30
C ILE A 123 0.64 12.38 -2.25
N TYR A 124 1.30 11.70 -3.19
CA TYR A 124 0.65 10.80 -4.15
C TYR A 124 0.28 9.45 -3.52
N MET A 125 1.18 8.92 -2.66
CA MET A 125 1.05 7.57 -2.10
C MET A 125 1.60 7.52 -0.67
N VAL A 126 0.93 6.76 0.19
CA VAL A 126 1.39 6.47 1.56
C VAL A 126 1.62 4.97 1.75
N LEU A 127 2.81 4.64 2.24
CA LEU A 127 3.15 3.29 2.68
C LEU A 127 3.17 3.25 4.21
N VAL A 128 2.33 2.38 4.79
CA VAL A 128 2.21 2.25 6.24
C VAL A 128 2.85 0.95 6.69
N ALA A 129 3.91 1.05 7.49
CA ALA A 129 4.71 -0.09 7.94
C ALA A 129 5.16 0.07 9.40
N THR A 130 4.22 0.38 10.29
CA THR A 130 4.45 0.44 11.73
C THR A 130 3.96 -0.84 12.43
N ASN A 131 4.36 -1.02 13.68
CA ASN A 131 3.88 -2.12 14.54
C ASN A 131 2.60 -1.73 15.32
N ASP A 132 2.10 -0.53 15.12
CA ASP A 132 0.92 0.00 15.79
C ASP A 132 -0.30 -0.12 14.86
N HIS A 133 -1.16 -1.10 15.13
CA HIS A 133 -2.33 -1.39 14.30
C HIS A 133 -3.38 -0.28 14.33
N GLU A 134 -3.56 0.40 15.47
CA GLU A 134 -4.52 1.50 15.59
C GLU A 134 -4.06 2.70 14.77
N LEU A 135 -2.78 3.03 14.86
CA LEU A 135 -2.16 4.06 14.04
C LEU A 135 -2.26 3.72 12.55
N ASN A 136 -1.93 2.48 12.16
CA ASN A 136 -2.02 2.05 10.78
C ASN A 136 -3.45 2.22 10.23
N HIS A 137 -4.46 1.80 11.00
CA HIS A 137 -5.86 1.95 10.62
C HIS A 137 -6.30 3.43 10.50
N ALA A 138 -5.88 4.27 11.44
CA ALA A 138 -6.15 5.71 11.40
C ALA A 138 -5.57 6.37 10.16
N ILE A 139 -4.31 6.03 9.80
CA ILE A 139 -3.64 6.54 8.60
C ILE A 139 -4.39 6.11 7.33
N VAL A 140 -4.73 4.82 7.22
CA VAL A 140 -5.48 4.31 6.08
C VAL A 140 -6.80 5.05 5.90
N LYS A 141 -7.56 5.22 6.99
CA LYS A 141 -8.84 5.96 6.97
C LYS A 141 -8.66 7.42 6.51
N ALA A 142 -7.61 8.08 6.98
CA ALA A 142 -7.30 9.45 6.59
C ALA A 142 -6.90 9.57 5.12
N CYS A 143 -6.08 8.66 4.61
CA CYS A 143 -5.69 8.60 3.20
C CYS A 143 -6.91 8.39 2.28
N LYS A 144 -7.74 7.40 2.58
CA LYS A 144 -8.96 7.12 1.80
C LYS A 144 -9.92 8.30 1.76
N LYS A 145 -10.10 9.01 2.89
CA LYS A 145 -10.93 10.22 2.93
C LYS A 145 -10.44 11.33 1.99
N ARG A 146 -9.13 11.36 1.71
CA ARG A 146 -8.48 12.38 0.86
C ARG A 146 -8.19 11.91 -0.56
N GLY A 147 -8.48 10.65 -0.89
CA GLY A 147 -8.16 10.09 -2.20
C GLY A 147 -6.67 9.83 -2.42
N VAL A 148 -5.87 9.76 -1.34
CA VAL A 148 -4.45 9.41 -1.39
C VAL A 148 -4.31 7.90 -1.41
N LEU A 149 -3.54 7.37 -2.36
CA LEU A 149 -3.30 5.92 -2.46
C LEU A 149 -2.58 5.41 -1.21
N VAL A 150 -3.08 4.32 -0.62
CA VAL A 150 -2.50 3.77 0.60
C VAL A 150 -2.27 2.26 0.52
N ASN A 151 -1.11 1.84 1.03
CA ASN A 151 -0.80 0.43 1.26
C ASN A 151 -0.29 0.23 2.69
N THR A 152 -0.96 -0.63 3.44
CA THR A 152 -0.53 -1.03 4.78
C THR A 152 0.06 -2.44 4.79
N CYS A 153 0.98 -2.72 5.71
CA CYS A 153 1.64 -4.03 5.79
C CYS A 153 0.90 -5.05 6.66
N ASP A 154 -0.06 -4.62 7.47
CA ASP A 154 -0.76 -5.44 8.45
C ASP A 154 -2.12 -5.96 7.95
N ASP A 155 -2.83 -5.20 7.12
CA ASP A 155 -4.14 -5.59 6.60
C ASP A 155 -4.27 -5.33 5.09
N LYS A 156 -4.10 -6.38 4.30
CA LYS A 156 -4.20 -6.32 2.85
C LYS A 156 -5.59 -5.90 2.33
N SER A 157 -6.66 -6.11 3.12
CA SER A 157 -8.02 -5.75 2.72
C SER A 157 -8.24 -4.23 2.70
N GLN A 158 -7.40 -3.49 3.40
CA GLN A 158 -7.44 -2.04 3.48
C GLN A 158 -6.57 -1.35 2.43
N CYS A 159 -5.76 -2.10 1.69
CA CYS A 159 -4.86 -1.56 0.68
C CYS A 159 -5.59 -1.19 -0.61
N ASP A 160 -5.27 -0.03 -1.20
CA ASP A 160 -5.78 0.37 -2.51
C ASP A 160 -5.03 -0.33 -3.64
N PHE A 161 -3.79 -0.73 -3.40
CA PHE A 161 -2.94 -1.46 -4.35
C PHE A 161 -2.04 -2.47 -3.64
N TYR A 162 -1.55 -3.46 -4.37
CA TYR A 162 -0.50 -4.35 -3.88
C TYR A 162 0.87 -3.81 -4.26
N PHE A 163 1.77 -3.76 -3.27
CA PHE A 163 3.16 -3.45 -3.54
C PHE A 163 3.82 -4.67 -4.24
N PRO A 164 4.26 -4.55 -5.49
CA PRO A 164 4.77 -5.67 -6.25
C PRO A 164 6.20 -6.06 -5.84
N ALA A 165 6.59 -7.31 -6.09
CA ALA A 165 7.99 -7.62 -6.21
C ALA A 165 8.46 -7.19 -7.59
N VAL A 166 9.46 -6.30 -7.63
CA VAL A 166 9.96 -5.72 -8.88
C VAL A 166 11.31 -6.34 -9.24
N THR A 167 11.51 -6.63 -10.51
CA THR A 167 12.81 -6.96 -11.10
C THR A 167 12.93 -6.31 -12.47
N GLU A 168 14.16 -6.21 -12.96
CA GLU A 168 14.48 -5.68 -14.28
C GLU A 168 15.42 -6.63 -14.99
N VAL A 169 15.10 -6.95 -16.24
CA VAL A 169 15.91 -7.78 -17.13
C VAL A 169 15.93 -7.12 -18.49
N ASP A 170 17.12 -6.83 -19.00
CA ASP A 170 17.36 -6.25 -20.34
C ASP A 170 16.52 -4.98 -20.61
N GLY A 171 16.43 -4.10 -19.60
CA GLY A 171 15.65 -2.85 -19.67
C GLY A 171 14.13 -3.04 -19.52
N ILE A 172 13.67 -4.27 -19.32
CA ILE A 172 12.25 -4.57 -19.11
C ILE A 172 11.95 -4.64 -17.63
N VAL A 173 11.09 -3.75 -17.15
CA VAL A 173 10.62 -3.75 -15.76
C VAL A 173 9.46 -4.75 -15.60
N ILE A 174 9.58 -5.65 -14.63
CA ILE A 174 8.62 -6.71 -14.38
C ILE A 174 8.09 -6.60 -12.96
N GLY A 175 6.78 -6.40 -12.82
CA GLY A 175 6.06 -6.41 -11.55
C GLY A 175 5.36 -7.75 -11.31
N LEU A 176 5.61 -8.37 -10.14
CA LEU A 176 5.08 -9.68 -9.79
C LEU A 176 4.18 -9.57 -8.54
N ASN A 177 2.99 -10.19 -8.61
CA ASN A 177 2.07 -10.23 -7.49
C ASN A 177 1.25 -11.53 -7.51
N SER A 178 1.02 -12.14 -6.35
CA SER A 178 0.14 -13.31 -6.16
C SER A 178 -1.23 -12.96 -5.58
N GLY A 179 -1.61 -11.66 -5.54
CA GLY A 179 -2.79 -11.21 -4.80
C GLY A 179 -2.64 -11.40 -3.28
N GLY A 180 -1.41 -11.33 -2.76
CA GLY A 180 -1.10 -11.56 -1.35
C GLY A 180 -1.29 -13.01 -0.88
N LYS A 181 -1.45 -13.98 -1.81
CA LYS A 181 -1.70 -15.40 -1.47
C LYS A 181 -0.42 -16.17 -1.18
N ASP A 182 0.63 -15.95 -1.97
CA ASP A 182 1.89 -16.68 -1.86
C ASP A 182 3.11 -15.81 -2.13
N PRO A 183 3.59 -15.05 -1.13
CA PRO A 183 4.78 -14.22 -1.26
C PRO A 183 6.07 -15.03 -1.51
N LYS A 184 6.12 -16.29 -1.02
CA LYS A 184 7.28 -17.18 -1.23
C LYS A 184 7.41 -17.52 -2.71
N LYS A 185 6.31 -17.92 -3.34
CA LYS A 185 6.25 -18.23 -4.77
C LYS A 185 6.61 -17.02 -5.63
N VAL A 186 6.13 -15.83 -5.28
CA VAL A 186 6.49 -14.58 -5.96
C VAL A 186 8.01 -14.37 -5.92
N ARG A 187 8.63 -14.53 -4.75
CA ARG A 187 10.08 -14.43 -4.58
C ARG A 187 10.87 -15.45 -5.41
N GLU A 188 10.39 -16.70 -5.46
CA GLU A 188 11.02 -17.76 -6.28
C GLU A 188 10.94 -17.43 -7.77
N VAL A 189 9.76 -17.00 -8.27
CA VAL A 189 9.57 -16.60 -9.66
C VAL A 189 10.46 -15.41 -10.01
N ARG A 190 10.50 -14.38 -9.16
CA ARG A 190 11.41 -13.23 -9.35
C ARG A 190 12.86 -13.68 -9.52
N LYS A 191 13.37 -14.54 -8.61
CA LYS A 191 14.74 -15.04 -8.69
C LYS A 191 15.02 -15.87 -9.96
N LYS A 192 14.01 -16.59 -10.49
CA LYS A 192 14.16 -17.33 -11.75
C LYS A 192 14.29 -16.35 -12.93
N ILE A 193 13.47 -15.29 -12.95
CA ILE A 193 13.52 -14.25 -13.97
C ILE A 193 14.87 -13.52 -13.94
N GLU A 194 15.37 -13.17 -12.74
CA GLU A 194 16.69 -12.53 -12.57
C GLU A 194 17.86 -13.36 -13.11
N LYS A 195 17.69 -14.69 -13.16
CA LYS A 195 18.70 -15.60 -13.72
C LYS A 195 18.58 -15.78 -15.25
N MET A 196 17.53 -15.25 -15.87
CA MET A 196 17.33 -15.35 -17.32
C MET A 196 18.11 -14.26 -18.08
N LYS A 197 18.99 -13.51 -17.41
CA LYS A 197 19.91 -12.59 -18.09
C LYS A 197 20.76 -13.37 -19.06
N CYS A 198 20.66 -13.01 -20.34
CA CYS A 198 21.53 -13.52 -21.39
C CYS A 198 22.95 -12.95 -21.26
#